data_b5122a6c36538f63f23fe5928751ca7c
#
_entry.id   b5122a6c36538f63f23fe5928751ca7c
#
_cell.length_a   1.000
_cell.length_b   1.000
_cell.length_c   1.000
_cell.angle_alpha   90.00
_cell.angle_beta   90.00
_cell.angle_gamma   90.00
#
_symmetry.space_group_name_H-M   'P 1'
#
loop_
_entity.id
_entity.type
_entity.pdbx_description
1 polymer ?
#
loop_
_entity_poly.entity_id
_entity_poly.type
_entity_poly.pdbx_seq_one_letter_code
_entity_poly.pdbx_strand_id
1 'polypeptide(L)'
;SSDVCSSDLSMQDVRKTDYYYGEAIKTLLTNIKFAGKDVKTILLTSCYPNEGKSDITFSLAREMAASGKRVLLLDTDMRKSTYALRFRVAESVSGLSQFLSGQIGIADLLYSTNYENLDIIFAGPSVPNPSALLGEGIFSTLLKKLREHYDYIFVDTPPVGTIIDAAIVAQKCDGAVLVVESEADSHKVAKKAIAQIEKSGCRTLRSSSQQG
;
A
#
# COMPACT_ATOMS: atom_id res chain seq x y z
N SER A 1 9.53 22.19 -17.15
CA SER A 1 10.14 20.98 -17.67
C SER A 1 11.15 20.47 -16.64
N SER A 2 10.70 19.63 -15.73
CA SER A 2 11.56 18.97 -14.75
C SER A 2 11.55 17.48 -15.11
N ASP A 3 12.62 17.08 -15.81
CA ASP A 3 12.91 15.68 -16.04
C ASP A 3 13.18 15.02 -14.68
N VAL A 4 12.14 14.37 -14.15
CA VAL A 4 12.30 13.41 -13.07
C VAL A 4 13.02 12.23 -13.70
N CYS A 5 14.28 12.03 -13.32
CA CYS A 5 15.04 10.86 -13.71
C CYS A 5 14.42 9.65 -13.04
N SER A 6 13.36 9.12 -13.64
CA SER A 6 12.74 7.88 -13.22
C SER A 6 13.53 6.73 -13.82
N SER A 7 14.20 5.96 -12.99
CA SER A 7 14.72 4.68 -13.43
C SER A 7 13.54 3.76 -13.73
N ASP A 8 13.32 3.45 -15.01
CA ASP A 8 12.28 2.52 -15.44
C ASP A 8 12.57 1.12 -14.87
N LEU A 9 11.69 0.64 -14.01
CA LEU A 9 11.80 -0.68 -13.40
C LEU A 9 10.98 -1.70 -14.17
N SER A 10 11.62 -2.75 -14.66
CA SER A 10 10.94 -3.89 -15.24
C SER A 10 10.44 -4.82 -14.13
N MET A 11 9.18 -4.69 -13.78
CA MET A 11 8.51 -5.53 -12.78
C MET A 11 7.86 -6.73 -13.47
N GLN A 12 8.30 -7.94 -13.13
CA GLN A 12 7.67 -9.18 -13.63
C GLN A 12 6.78 -9.77 -12.56
N ASP A 13 5.48 -9.83 -12.83
CA ASP A 13 4.56 -10.59 -11.97
C ASP A 13 4.68 -12.08 -12.32
N VAL A 14 5.35 -12.83 -11.46
CA VAL A 14 5.64 -14.26 -11.67
C VAL A 14 4.45 -15.15 -11.29
N ARG A 15 3.40 -14.61 -10.68
CA ARG A 15 2.26 -15.40 -10.20
C ARG A 15 1.20 -15.58 -11.29
N LYS A 16 0.82 -16.83 -11.53
CA LYS A 16 -0.40 -17.17 -12.27
C LYS A 16 -1.58 -16.85 -11.36
N THR A 17 -2.32 -15.79 -11.68
CA THR A 17 -3.58 -15.49 -11.00
C THR A 17 -4.65 -16.44 -11.53
N ASP A 18 -5.34 -17.11 -10.61
CA ASP A 18 -6.50 -17.90 -10.95
C ASP A 18 -7.70 -16.96 -11.25
N TYR A 19 -8.73 -17.49 -11.94
CA TYR A 19 -9.93 -16.75 -12.32
C TYR A 19 -10.64 -16.12 -11.10
N TYR A 20 -10.80 -16.88 -10.03
CA TYR A 20 -11.50 -16.41 -8.81
C TYR A 20 -10.76 -15.27 -8.11
N TYR A 21 -9.44 -15.33 -8.09
CA TYR A 21 -8.61 -14.24 -7.57
C TYR A 21 -8.80 -12.96 -8.38
N GLY A 22 -8.81 -13.06 -9.72
CA GLY A 22 -9.04 -11.92 -10.61
C GLY A 22 -10.42 -11.26 -10.38
N GLU A 23 -11.48 -12.05 -10.23
CA GLU A 23 -12.82 -11.54 -9.95
C GLU A 23 -12.92 -10.89 -8.55
N ALA A 24 -12.24 -11.42 -7.54
CA ALA A 24 -12.18 -10.82 -6.21
C ALA A 24 -11.49 -9.44 -6.24
N ILE A 25 -10.38 -9.30 -6.99
CA ILE A 25 -9.68 -8.02 -7.18
C ILE A 25 -10.59 -7.01 -7.89
N LYS A 26 -11.30 -7.39 -8.96
CA LYS A 26 -12.24 -6.51 -9.67
C LYS A 26 -13.39 -6.04 -8.76
N THR A 27 -13.93 -6.95 -7.95
CA THR A 27 -14.99 -6.63 -6.98
C THR A 27 -14.50 -5.60 -5.96
N LEU A 28 -13.30 -5.81 -5.41
CA LEU A 28 -12.72 -4.89 -4.43
C LEU A 28 -12.42 -3.52 -5.06
N LEU A 29 -11.91 -3.48 -6.29
CA LEU A 29 -11.72 -2.23 -7.05
C LEU A 29 -13.03 -1.47 -7.25
N THR A 30 -14.10 -2.19 -7.59
CA THR A 30 -15.43 -1.59 -7.74
C THR A 30 -15.88 -0.95 -6.44
N ASN A 31 -15.72 -1.64 -5.30
CA ASN A 31 -16.06 -1.11 -3.99
C ASN A 31 -15.22 0.12 -3.62
N ILE A 32 -13.93 0.12 -3.95
CA ILE A 32 -13.04 1.27 -3.75
C ILE A 32 -13.54 2.47 -4.57
N LYS A 33 -13.87 2.28 -5.85
CA LYS A 33 -14.38 3.34 -6.73
C LYS A 33 -15.72 3.92 -6.22
N PHE A 34 -16.57 3.10 -5.63
CA PHE A 34 -17.84 3.53 -5.05
C PHE A 34 -17.74 4.09 -3.63
N ALA A 35 -16.58 3.95 -2.97
CA ALA A 35 -16.40 4.45 -1.61
C ALA A 35 -16.46 5.97 -1.48
N GLY A 36 -16.29 6.71 -2.58
CA GLY A 36 -16.39 8.17 -2.66
C GLY A 36 -15.24 8.79 -3.45
N LYS A 37 -15.51 9.95 -4.04
CA LYS A 37 -14.50 10.68 -4.85
C LYS A 37 -13.28 11.16 -4.04
N ASP A 38 -13.45 11.33 -2.74
CA ASP A 38 -12.41 11.80 -1.83
C ASP A 38 -11.53 10.66 -1.29
N VAL A 39 -11.91 9.41 -1.54
CA VAL A 39 -11.16 8.22 -1.14
C VAL A 39 -10.06 7.97 -2.16
N LYS A 40 -8.88 8.51 -1.91
CA LYS A 40 -7.70 8.40 -2.77
C LYS A 40 -6.59 7.55 -2.15
N THR A 41 -6.38 7.66 -0.85
CA THR A 41 -5.32 6.96 -0.13
C THR A 41 -5.90 5.77 0.61
N ILE A 42 -5.58 4.57 0.12
CA ILE A 42 -6.14 3.31 0.62
C ILE A 42 -5.03 2.48 1.24
N LEU A 43 -5.14 2.28 2.56
CA LEU A 43 -4.26 1.40 3.31
C LEU A 43 -4.66 -0.06 3.11
N LEU A 44 -3.67 -0.92 2.88
CA LEU A 44 -3.83 -2.37 2.96
C LEU A 44 -2.99 -2.92 4.10
N THR A 45 -3.64 -3.71 4.94
CA THR A 45 -3.01 -4.41 6.05
C THR A 45 -3.58 -5.81 6.19
N SER A 46 -2.98 -6.62 7.05
CA SER A 46 -3.44 -7.98 7.37
C SER A 46 -3.43 -8.20 8.87
N CYS A 47 -4.03 -9.29 9.33
CA CYS A 47 -3.97 -9.68 10.73
C CYS A 47 -2.60 -10.25 11.08
N TYR A 48 -2.06 -11.10 10.20
CA TYR A 48 -0.80 -11.81 10.37
C TYR A 48 0.13 -11.62 9.16
N PRO A 49 1.43 -11.91 9.33
CA PRO A 49 2.37 -11.98 8.20
C PRO A 49 1.97 -13.08 7.21
N ASN A 50 2.31 -12.88 5.94
CA ASN A 50 2.14 -13.85 4.85
C ASN A 50 0.68 -14.15 4.42
N GLU A 51 -0.30 -13.35 4.80
CA GLU A 51 -1.71 -13.47 4.33
C GLU A 51 -1.92 -12.93 2.89
N GLY A 52 -0.86 -12.75 2.12
CA GLY A 52 -0.96 -12.31 0.71
C GLY A 52 -1.26 -10.82 0.53
N LYS A 53 -1.20 -10.01 1.59
CA LYS A 53 -1.49 -8.58 1.57
C LYS A 53 -0.77 -7.82 0.44
N SER A 54 0.55 -7.95 0.34
CA SER A 54 1.36 -7.23 -0.65
C SER A 54 1.05 -7.67 -2.10
N ASP A 55 0.61 -8.92 -2.28
CA ASP A 55 0.16 -9.43 -3.59
C ASP A 55 -1.16 -8.78 -3.99
N ILE A 56 -2.09 -8.69 -3.06
CA ILE A 56 -3.39 -8.03 -3.27
C ILE A 56 -3.18 -6.54 -3.52
N THR A 57 -2.31 -5.88 -2.74
CA THR A 57 -1.98 -4.45 -2.92
C THR A 57 -1.45 -4.18 -4.32
N PHE A 58 -0.48 -4.98 -4.78
CA PHE A 58 0.07 -4.84 -6.12
C PHE A 58 -0.96 -5.10 -7.22
N SER A 59 -1.77 -6.16 -7.07
CA SER A 59 -2.82 -6.49 -8.04
C SER A 59 -3.86 -5.38 -8.16
N LEU A 60 -4.29 -4.80 -7.04
CA LEU A 60 -5.21 -3.66 -7.02
C LEU A 60 -4.60 -2.42 -7.69
N ALA A 61 -3.34 -2.10 -7.38
CA ALA A 61 -2.64 -0.97 -7.98
C ALA A 61 -2.52 -1.13 -9.50
N ARG A 62 -2.10 -2.30 -9.97
CA ARG A 62 -1.97 -2.62 -11.39
C ARG A 62 -3.31 -2.54 -12.14
N GLU A 63 -4.36 -3.17 -11.61
CA GLU A 63 -5.69 -3.16 -12.25
C GLU A 63 -6.31 -1.77 -12.25
N MET A 64 -6.10 -0.98 -11.20
CA MET A 64 -6.55 0.42 -11.15
C MET A 64 -5.80 1.26 -12.20
N ALA A 65 -4.49 1.09 -12.34
CA ALA A 65 -3.67 1.76 -13.34
C ALA A 65 -4.09 1.36 -14.77
N ALA A 66 -4.35 0.08 -15.02
CA ALA A 66 -4.86 -0.43 -16.29
C ALA A 66 -6.23 0.17 -16.66
N SER A 67 -7.00 0.65 -15.68
CA SER A 67 -8.25 1.40 -15.94
C SER A 67 -8.03 2.88 -16.29
N GLY A 68 -6.79 3.32 -16.55
CA GLY A 68 -6.43 4.68 -16.95
C GLY A 68 -6.29 5.67 -15.79
N LYS A 69 -6.16 5.19 -14.54
CA LYS A 69 -5.93 6.03 -13.36
C LYS A 69 -4.44 6.13 -13.06
N ARG A 70 -3.97 7.32 -12.67
CA ARG A 70 -2.61 7.50 -12.17
C ARG A 70 -2.53 6.93 -10.76
N VAL A 71 -1.72 5.91 -10.58
CA VAL A 71 -1.66 5.11 -9.34
C VAL A 71 -0.25 5.10 -8.77
N LEU A 72 -0.15 5.25 -7.47
CA LEU A 72 1.06 5.03 -6.71
C LEU A 72 0.90 3.82 -5.79
N LEU A 73 1.87 2.92 -5.84
CA LEU A 73 2.08 1.89 -4.85
C LEU A 73 3.11 2.39 -3.83
N LEU A 74 2.70 2.57 -2.58
CA LEU A 74 3.56 3.07 -1.50
C LEU A 74 3.80 1.96 -0.48
N ASP A 75 5.03 1.47 -0.42
CA ASP A 75 5.45 0.48 0.56
C ASP A 75 5.91 1.17 1.85
N THR A 76 5.22 0.95 2.95
CA THR A 76 5.55 1.47 4.27
C THR A 76 6.04 0.39 5.25
N ASP A 77 6.19 -0.86 4.78
CA ASP A 77 6.74 -1.94 5.61
C ASP A 77 8.27 -1.87 5.68
N MET A 78 8.78 -0.90 6.45
CA MET A 78 10.23 -0.71 6.65
C MET A 78 10.88 -1.79 7.51
N ARG A 79 10.11 -2.81 7.94
CA ARG A 79 10.64 -3.94 8.74
C ARG A 79 10.93 -5.15 7.87
N LYS A 80 10.01 -5.45 6.94
CA LYS A 80 10.06 -6.67 6.12
C LYS A 80 9.45 -6.44 4.74
N SER A 81 9.90 -5.40 4.04
CA SER A 81 9.50 -5.18 2.65
C SER A 81 9.82 -6.40 1.78
N THR A 82 8.90 -6.75 0.90
CA THR A 82 9.06 -7.85 -0.06
C THR A 82 9.17 -7.38 -1.50
N TYR A 83 8.84 -6.12 -1.79
CA TYR A 83 8.74 -5.62 -3.16
C TYR A 83 10.08 -5.61 -3.91
N ALA A 84 11.16 -5.15 -3.26
CA ALA A 84 12.46 -5.10 -3.92
C ALA A 84 12.95 -6.51 -4.35
N LEU A 85 12.77 -7.51 -3.49
CA LEU A 85 13.09 -8.91 -3.79
C LEU A 85 12.14 -9.48 -4.85
N ARG A 86 10.83 -9.23 -4.71
CA ARG A 86 9.80 -9.74 -5.63
C ARG A 86 10.02 -9.30 -7.06
N PHE A 87 10.37 -8.05 -7.25
CA PHE A 87 10.58 -7.46 -8.57
C PHE A 87 12.04 -7.50 -9.03
N ARG A 88 12.92 -8.19 -8.28
CA ARG A 88 14.35 -8.31 -8.59
C ARG A 88 15.02 -6.96 -8.87
N VAL A 89 14.63 -5.98 -8.10
CA VAL A 89 15.21 -4.63 -8.18
C VAL A 89 16.60 -4.68 -7.54
N ALA A 90 17.54 -3.91 -8.10
CA ALA A 90 18.90 -3.84 -7.57
C ALA A 90 18.93 -3.44 -6.09
N GLU A 91 19.88 -3.94 -5.32
CA GLU A 91 20.04 -3.67 -3.88
C GLU A 91 20.23 -2.17 -3.54
N SER A 92 20.47 -1.33 -4.55
CA SER A 92 20.70 0.11 -4.42
C SER A 92 19.45 0.98 -4.52
N VAL A 93 18.24 0.39 -4.41
CA VAL A 93 17.00 1.18 -4.51
C VAL A 93 16.80 1.99 -3.25
N SER A 94 16.75 3.30 -3.41
CA SER A 94 16.38 4.24 -2.35
C SER A 94 14.89 4.10 -2.00
N GLY A 95 14.50 4.49 -0.78
CA GLY A 95 13.12 4.35 -0.39
C GLY A 95 12.67 5.28 0.73
N LEU A 96 11.45 5.03 1.19
CA LEU A 96 10.73 5.88 2.13
C LEU A 96 11.51 6.12 3.43
N SER A 97 12.19 5.08 3.98
CA SER A 97 12.98 5.22 5.21
C SER A 97 14.11 6.25 5.09
N GLN A 98 14.79 6.28 3.95
CA GLN A 98 15.87 7.23 3.67
C GLN A 98 15.32 8.65 3.46
N PHE A 99 14.18 8.78 2.76
CA PHE A 99 13.52 10.07 2.57
C PHE A 99 13.05 10.66 3.90
N LEU A 100 12.37 9.88 4.73
CA LEU A 100 11.87 10.33 6.03
C LEU A 100 13.01 10.65 7.02
N SER A 101 14.17 10.04 6.84
CA SER A 101 15.39 10.35 7.60
C SER A 101 16.20 11.52 7.02
N GLY A 102 15.73 12.16 5.94
CA GLY A 102 16.41 13.29 5.30
C GLY A 102 17.67 12.95 4.51
N GLN A 103 17.86 11.66 4.15
CA GLN A 103 19.06 11.19 3.42
C GLN A 103 18.95 11.39 1.91
N ILE A 104 17.73 11.40 1.36
CA ILE A 104 17.46 11.59 -0.07
C ILE A 104 16.35 12.62 -0.29
N GLY A 105 16.31 13.18 -1.50
CA GLY A 105 15.22 14.05 -1.95
C GLY A 105 14.04 13.29 -2.54
N ILE A 106 12.95 14.02 -2.83
CA ILE A 106 11.74 13.43 -3.43
C ILE A 106 12.00 12.91 -4.86
N ALA A 107 12.96 13.48 -5.58
CA ALA A 107 13.34 13.05 -6.92
C ALA A 107 13.91 11.62 -6.95
N ASP A 108 14.56 11.20 -5.86
CA ASP A 108 15.19 9.88 -5.74
C ASP A 108 14.27 8.85 -5.09
N LEU A 109 13.01 9.23 -4.81
CA LEU A 109 12.05 8.42 -4.07
C LEU A 109 11.07 7.67 -5.00
N LEU A 110 10.73 8.26 -6.15
CA LEU A 110 9.72 7.77 -7.05
C LEU A 110 10.34 6.96 -8.20
N TYR A 111 9.78 5.79 -8.46
CA TYR A 111 10.18 4.93 -9.55
C TYR A 111 9.00 4.63 -10.45
N SER A 112 9.16 4.88 -11.76
CA SER A 112 8.20 4.43 -12.75
C SER A 112 8.37 2.94 -13.01
N THR A 113 7.26 2.27 -13.27
CA THR A 113 7.25 0.83 -13.57
C THR A 113 6.96 0.59 -15.06
N ASN A 114 7.15 -0.65 -15.52
CA ASN A 114 6.75 -1.07 -16.85
C ASN A 114 5.22 -1.19 -17.04
N TYR A 115 4.44 -0.96 -15.98
CA TYR A 115 2.98 -0.87 -16.07
C TYR A 115 2.58 0.58 -16.26
N GLU A 116 1.88 0.86 -17.36
CA GLU A 116 1.41 2.22 -17.65
C GLU A 116 0.58 2.79 -16.49
N ASN A 117 0.83 4.05 -16.14
CA ASN A 117 0.18 4.79 -15.05
C ASN A 117 0.42 4.23 -13.63
N LEU A 118 1.41 3.38 -13.43
CA LEU A 118 1.77 2.84 -12.12
C LEU A 118 3.21 3.21 -11.74
N ASP A 119 3.34 3.99 -10.69
CA ASP A 119 4.62 4.28 -10.04
C ASP A 119 4.70 3.58 -8.66
N ILE A 120 5.92 3.44 -8.14
CA ILE A 120 6.18 2.82 -6.84
C ILE A 120 7.15 3.66 -6.01
N ILE A 121 6.89 3.67 -4.70
CA ILE A 121 7.84 4.07 -3.65
C ILE A 121 8.14 2.83 -2.81
N PHE A 122 9.41 2.42 -2.76
CA PHE A 122 9.86 1.31 -1.92
C PHE A 122 10.01 1.75 -0.47
N ALA A 123 9.94 0.80 0.47
CA ALA A 123 10.18 1.07 1.88
C ALA A 123 11.60 1.56 2.18
N GLY A 124 12.57 1.14 1.36
CA GLY A 124 13.98 1.41 1.58
C GLY A 124 14.61 0.47 2.62
N PRO A 125 15.83 0.77 3.07
CA PRO A 125 16.51 -0.01 4.09
C PRO A 125 15.72 -0.10 5.40
N SER A 126 15.81 -1.26 6.08
CA SER A 126 15.16 -1.44 7.38
C SER A 126 15.73 -0.47 8.42
N VAL A 127 14.84 0.07 9.24
CA VAL A 127 15.17 1.03 10.31
C VAL A 127 14.68 0.52 11.67
N PRO A 128 15.34 0.90 12.77
CA PRO A 128 14.98 0.41 14.12
C PRO A 128 13.59 0.87 14.58
N ASN A 129 13.16 2.07 14.20
CA ASN A 129 11.94 2.69 14.68
C ASN A 129 11.09 3.31 13.54
N PRO A 130 10.45 2.48 12.69
CA PRO A 130 9.59 2.96 11.61
C PRO A 130 8.43 3.82 12.11
N SER A 131 7.85 3.47 13.28
CA SER A 131 6.69 4.17 13.86
C SER A 131 6.98 5.66 14.09
N ALA A 132 8.18 6.01 14.56
CA ALA A 132 8.56 7.40 14.76
C ALA A 132 8.59 8.15 13.43
N LEU A 133 9.26 7.61 12.40
CA LEU A 133 9.35 8.22 11.08
C LEU A 133 7.96 8.41 10.43
N LEU A 134 7.10 7.38 10.49
CA LEU A 134 5.75 7.41 9.93
C LEU A 134 4.82 8.35 10.71
N GLY A 135 5.08 8.56 12.00
CA GLY A 135 4.33 9.47 12.88
C GLY A 135 4.60 10.95 12.60
N GLU A 136 5.78 11.28 12.08
CA GLU A 136 6.20 12.66 11.86
C GLU A 136 5.43 13.39 10.76
N GLY A 137 5.48 14.73 10.81
CA GLY A 137 4.80 15.61 9.86
C GLY A 137 5.32 15.48 8.42
N ILE A 138 6.56 15.05 8.24
CA ILE A 138 7.19 14.84 6.92
C ILE A 138 6.39 13.81 6.10
N PHE A 139 6.00 12.68 6.70
CA PHE A 139 5.19 11.67 6.02
C PHE A 139 3.80 12.21 5.62
N SER A 140 3.15 12.98 6.50
CA SER A 140 1.87 13.63 6.19
C SER A 140 2.00 14.64 5.05
N THR A 141 3.09 15.40 5.01
CA THR A 141 3.38 16.36 3.95
C THR A 141 3.65 15.66 2.62
N LEU A 142 4.39 14.55 2.64
CA LEU A 142 4.62 13.71 1.47
C LEU A 142 3.29 13.21 0.89
N LEU A 143 2.43 12.60 1.72
CA LEU A 143 1.13 12.09 1.27
C LEU A 143 0.26 13.19 0.65
N LYS A 144 0.23 14.41 1.23
CA LYS A 144 -0.51 15.53 0.66
C LYS A 144 -0.02 15.88 -0.74
N LYS A 145 1.29 15.97 -0.96
CA LYS A 145 1.88 16.24 -2.27
C LYS A 145 1.57 15.12 -3.27
N LEU A 146 1.70 13.86 -2.87
CA LEU A 146 1.40 12.72 -3.74
C LEU A 146 -0.06 12.69 -4.18
N ARG A 147 -1.01 13.08 -3.30
CA ARG A 147 -2.45 13.17 -3.63
C ARG A 147 -2.79 14.20 -4.71
N GLU A 148 -1.92 15.16 -4.96
CA GLU A 148 -2.09 16.15 -6.05
C GLU A 148 -1.75 15.55 -7.42
N HIS A 149 -0.89 14.54 -7.46
CA HIS A 149 -0.37 13.93 -8.69
C HIS A 149 -1.02 12.59 -9.04
N TYR A 150 -1.51 11.85 -8.04
CA TYR A 150 -2.11 10.53 -8.23
C TYR A 150 -3.61 10.55 -7.97
N ASP A 151 -4.34 9.74 -8.73
CA ASP A 151 -5.77 9.51 -8.53
C ASP A 151 -6.01 8.55 -7.38
N TYR A 152 -5.11 7.55 -7.21
CA TYR A 152 -5.12 6.58 -6.12
C TYR A 152 -3.71 6.32 -5.60
N ILE A 153 -3.61 6.15 -4.28
CA ILE A 153 -2.39 5.75 -3.57
C ILE A 153 -2.73 4.49 -2.77
N PHE A 154 -2.17 3.35 -3.16
CA PHE A 154 -2.30 2.12 -2.38
C PHE A 154 -1.10 2.01 -1.44
N VAL A 155 -1.38 1.98 -0.14
CA VAL A 155 -0.36 1.98 0.91
C VAL A 155 -0.28 0.59 1.52
N ASP A 156 0.82 -0.10 1.26
CA ASP A 156 1.11 -1.41 1.86
C ASP A 156 1.77 -1.23 3.22
N THR A 157 1.22 -1.86 4.26
CA THR A 157 1.70 -1.71 5.65
C THR A 157 2.03 -3.06 6.27
N PRO A 158 2.81 -3.11 7.37
CA PRO A 158 2.93 -4.32 8.18
C PRO A 158 1.56 -4.80 8.71
N PRO A 159 1.45 -6.07 9.15
CA PRO A 159 0.24 -6.57 9.78
C PRO A 159 -0.18 -5.76 11.01
N VAL A 160 -1.45 -5.32 11.06
CA VAL A 160 -1.98 -4.50 12.16
C VAL A 160 -2.10 -5.27 13.48
N GLY A 161 -2.24 -6.58 13.42
CA GLY A 161 -2.38 -7.42 14.61
C GLY A 161 -1.12 -7.50 15.48
N THR A 162 0.03 -7.14 14.93
CA THR A 162 1.33 -7.27 15.60
C THR A 162 2.08 -5.95 15.75
N ILE A 163 1.79 -4.92 14.96
CA ILE A 163 2.64 -3.74 14.83
C ILE A 163 1.79 -2.46 14.76
N ILE A 164 2.15 -1.46 15.58
CA ILE A 164 1.48 -0.16 15.64
C ILE A 164 1.62 0.68 14.36
N ASP A 165 2.60 0.39 13.51
CA ASP A 165 2.91 1.16 12.29
C ASP A 165 1.69 1.31 11.38
N ALA A 166 0.93 0.22 11.17
CA ALA A 166 -0.29 0.24 10.37
C ALA A 166 -1.36 1.20 10.92
N ALA A 167 -1.51 1.27 12.24
CA ALA A 167 -2.46 2.17 12.89
C ALA A 167 -2.04 3.65 12.74
N ILE A 168 -0.73 3.93 12.77
CA ILE A 168 -0.20 5.28 12.54
C ILE A 168 -0.44 5.71 11.09
N VAL A 169 -0.17 4.84 10.12
CA VAL A 169 -0.42 5.11 8.71
C VAL A 169 -1.91 5.27 8.43
N ALA A 170 -2.77 4.47 9.07
CA ALA A 170 -4.22 4.52 8.91
C ALA A 170 -4.80 5.91 9.23
N GLN A 171 -4.26 6.63 10.22
CA GLN A 171 -4.68 8.00 10.55
C GLN A 171 -4.51 9.01 9.41
N LYS A 172 -3.71 8.66 8.41
CA LYS A 172 -3.36 9.52 7.27
C LYS A 172 -4.00 9.03 5.95
N CYS A 173 -4.80 7.95 6.01
CA CYS A 173 -5.46 7.32 4.87
C CYS A 173 -6.98 7.59 4.90
N ASP A 174 -7.60 7.57 3.72
CA ASP A 174 -9.05 7.80 3.57
C ASP A 174 -9.86 6.51 3.79
N GLY A 175 -9.25 5.36 3.51
CA GLY A 175 -9.87 4.06 3.67
C GLY A 175 -8.85 2.96 3.90
N ALA A 176 -9.30 1.84 4.45
CA ALA A 176 -8.47 0.69 4.72
C ALA A 176 -9.13 -0.60 4.24
N VAL A 177 -8.32 -1.50 3.71
CA VAL A 177 -8.67 -2.88 3.36
C VAL A 177 -7.92 -3.81 4.29
N LEU A 178 -8.65 -4.65 5.01
CA LEU A 178 -8.08 -5.71 5.82
C LEU A 178 -8.09 -7.02 5.03
N VAL A 179 -6.91 -7.57 4.78
CA VAL A 179 -6.71 -8.89 4.19
C VAL A 179 -6.68 -9.92 5.31
N VAL A 180 -7.47 -10.98 5.18
CA VAL A 180 -7.57 -12.04 6.18
C VAL A 180 -7.56 -13.37 5.47
N GLU A 181 -6.70 -14.29 5.89
CA GLU A 181 -6.75 -15.68 5.47
C GLU A 181 -7.94 -16.38 6.13
N SER A 182 -8.65 -17.23 5.35
CA SER A 182 -9.87 -17.88 5.80
C SER A 182 -9.56 -19.05 6.72
N GLU A 183 -9.23 -18.79 7.98
CA GLU A 183 -9.14 -19.78 9.05
C GLU A 183 -10.18 -19.52 10.16
N ALA A 184 -10.57 -20.57 10.88
CA ALA A 184 -11.66 -20.52 11.85
C ALA A 184 -11.49 -19.50 12.98
N ASP A 185 -10.25 -19.20 13.38
CA ASP A 185 -9.93 -18.25 14.45
C ASP A 185 -9.72 -16.81 13.96
N SER A 186 -9.72 -16.59 12.66
CA SER A 186 -9.42 -15.28 12.05
C SER A 186 -10.50 -14.22 12.37
N HIS A 187 -11.75 -14.59 12.60
CA HIS A 187 -12.85 -13.65 12.84
C HIS A 187 -12.68 -12.77 14.09
N LYS A 188 -12.17 -13.32 15.20
CA LYS A 188 -11.95 -12.53 16.43
C LYS A 188 -10.81 -11.54 16.27
N VAL A 189 -9.74 -11.96 15.59
CA VAL A 189 -8.57 -11.13 15.35
C VAL A 189 -8.92 -10.06 14.32
N ALA A 190 -9.65 -10.40 13.26
CA ALA A 190 -10.12 -9.46 12.26
C ALA A 190 -11.02 -8.37 12.87
N LYS A 191 -11.95 -8.72 13.78
CA LYS A 191 -12.77 -7.73 14.50
C LYS A 191 -11.92 -6.76 15.34
N LYS A 192 -10.88 -7.25 16.01
CA LYS A 192 -9.95 -6.39 16.77
C LYS A 192 -9.15 -5.49 15.85
N ALA A 193 -8.65 -6.02 14.73
CA ALA A 193 -7.91 -5.27 13.73
C ALA A 193 -8.77 -4.14 13.12
N ILE A 194 -10.00 -4.45 12.73
CA ILE A 194 -10.97 -3.47 12.22
C ILE A 194 -11.22 -2.37 13.25
N ALA A 195 -11.50 -2.75 14.51
CA ALA A 195 -11.73 -1.78 15.58
C ALA A 195 -10.51 -0.88 15.82
N GLN A 196 -9.30 -1.39 15.67
CA GLN A 196 -8.08 -0.61 15.81
C GLN A 196 -7.91 0.38 14.65
N ILE A 197 -8.21 -0.04 13.41
CA ILE A 197 -8.19 0.83 12.22
C ILE A 197 -9.27 1.92 12.36
N GLU A 198 -10.49 1.57 12.73
CA GLU A 198 -11.58 2.53 12.89
C GLU A 198 -11.34 3.53 14.01
N LYS A 199 -10.69 3.12 15.11
CA LYS A 199 -10.24 4.04 16.18
C LYS A 199 -9.21 5.05 15.70
N SER A 200 -8.46 4.76 14.66
CA SER A 200 -7.54 5.73 14.04
C SER A 200 -8.25 6.79 13.18
N GLY A 201 -9.57 6.67 12.98
CA GLY A 201 -10.37 7.55 12.11
C GLY A 201 -10.43 7.10 10.66
N CYS A 202 -9.77 5.99 10.30
CA CYS A 202 -9.79 5.44 8.96
C CYS A 202 -11.01 4.51 8.75
N ARG A 203 -11.72 4.70 7.64
CA ARG A 203 -12.90 3.90 7.30
C ARG A 203 -12.49 2.56 6.68
N THR A 204 -13.03 1.45 7.19
CA THR A 204 -12.80 0.12 6.59
C THR A 204 -13.64 -0.05 5.34
N LEU A 205 -13.01 -0.37 4.22
CA LEU A 205 -13.65 -0.70 2.95
C LEU A 205 -13.87 -2.22 2.90
N ARG A 206 -15.14 -2.65 2.92
CA ARG A 206 -15.51 -4.09 2.93
C ARG A 206 -15.84 -4.56 1.51
N SER A 207 -15.48 -5.81 1.17
CA SER A 207 -16.10 -6.47 0.04
C SER A 207 -17.51 -6.92 0.44
N SER A 208 -18.48 -6.78 -0.47
CA SER A 208 -19.92 -7.09 -0.23
C SER A 208 -20.22 -8.58 -0.02
N SER A 209 -19.24 -9.46 0.04
CA SER A 209 -19.42 -10.89 0.24
C SER A 209 -19.60 -11.33 1.70
N GLN A 210 -19.73 -10.41 2.66
CA GLN A 210 -19.99 -10.70 4.07
C GLN A 210 -21.24 -9.96 4.58
N GLN A 211 -22.38 -10.09 3.87
CA GLN A 211 -23.71 -9.89 4.42
C GLN A 211 -24.38 -11.26 4.44
N GLY A 212 -24.26 -11.93 5.55
CA GLY A 212 -24.91 -13.18 5.90
C GLY A 212 -24.73 -13.45 7.38
#